data_66f26059115aa5ac6e03956c177502f5
#
_entry.id   66f26059115aa5ac6e03956c177502f5
#
_cell.length_a   1.000
_cell.length_b   1.000
_cell.length_c   1.000
_cell.angle_alpha   90.00
_cell.angle_beta   90.00
_cell.angle_gamma   90.00
#
_symmetry.space_group_name_H-M   'P 1'
#
loop_
_entity.id
_entity.type
_entity.pdbx_description
1 polymer ?
#
loop_
_entity_poly.entity_id
_entity_poly.type
_entity_poly.pdbx_seq_one_letter_code
_entity_poly.pdbx_strand_id
1 'polypeptide(L)'
;MHEHTLNSAVVGRVIAEFRNRKGLSQEVVSGLADIGRTHLSAIEHGKRKPTLETLYSIACALDVNMSDIIIEIEKEIDSQNQ
;
A
#
# COMPACT_ATOMS: atom_id res chain seq x y z
N MET A 1 4.71 16.13 19.88
CA MET A 1 5.75 16.02 18.83
C MET A 1 5.36 14.95 17.84
N HIS A 2 5.50 15.23 16.56
CA HIS A 2 5.15 14.26 15.52
C HIS A 2 6.36 13.41 15.16
N GLU A 3 6.14 12.13 15.07
CA GLU A 3 7.14 11.25 14.48
C GLU A 3 7.11 11.43 12.97
N HIS A 4 8.29 11.45 12.36
CA HIS A 4 8.38 11.63 10.91
C HIS A 4 8.50 10.27 10.21
N THR A 5 7.66 9.33 10.63
CA THR A 5 7.62 7.99 10.04
C THR A 5 6.19 7.68 9.60
N LEU A 6 6.07 6.93 8.52
CA LEU A 6 4.79 6.43 8.08
C LEU A 6 4.47 5.16 8.85
N ASN A 7 3.26 5.07 9.37
CA ASN A 7 2.79 3.89 10.09
C ASN A 7 2.62 2.74 9.09
N SER A 8 3.41 1.68 9.25
CA SER A 8 3.40 0.54 8.32
C SER A 8 2.03 -0.14 8.24
N ALA A 9 1.29 -0.21 9.34
CA ALA A 9 -0.03 -0.82 9.36
C ALA A 9 -1.01 0.00 8.51
N VAL A 10 -0.94 1.34 8.59
CA VAL A 10 -1.78 2.22 7.78
C VAL A 10 -1.45 2.06 6.30
N VAL A 11 -0.16 2.10 5.97
CA VAL A 11 0.29 1.94 4.57
C VAL A 11 -0.23 0.62 3.99
N GLY A 12 -0.05 -0.46 4.73
CA GLY A 12 -0.46 -1.79 4.28
C GLY A 12 -1.97 -1.90 4.11
N ARG A 13 -2.73 -1.37 5.08
CA ARG A 13 -4.19 -1.40 5.02
C ARG A 13 -4.72 -0.63 3.82
N VAL A 14 -4.17 0.54 3.54
CA VAL A 14 -4.60 1.35 2.39
C VAL A 14 -4.34 0.58 1.08
N ILE A 15 -3.17 -0.02 0.95
CA ILE A 15 -2.86 -0.82 -0.25
C ILE A 15 -3.84 -1.98 -0.40
N ALA A 16 -4.12 -2.70 0.69
CA ALA A 16 -5.08 -3.80 0.67
C ALA A 16 -6.48 -3.33 0.27
N GLU A 17 -6.90 -2.16 0.76
CA GLU A 17 -8.21 -1.59 0.41
C GLU A 17 -8.30 -1.28 -1.07
N PHE A 18 -7.27 -0.67 -1.66
CA PHE A 18 -7.26 -0.43 -3.11
C PHE A 18 -7.35 -1.73 -3.88
N ARG A 19 -6.59 -2.74 -3.47
CA ARG A 19 -6.64 -4.06 -4.13
C ARG A 19 -8.03 -4.67 -4.02
N ASN A 20 -8.62 -4.64 -2.85
CA ASN A 20 -9.95 -5.22 -2.62
C ASN A 20 -11.03 -4.49 -3.41
N ARG A 21 -10.95 -3.16 -3.54
CA ARG A 21 -11.89 -2.40 -4.36
C ARG A 21 -11.82 -2.80 -5.82
N LYS A 22 -10.66 -3.19 -6.30
CA LYS A 22 -10.48 -3.66 -7.68
C LYS A 22 -10.88 -5.12 -7.85
N GLY A 23 -11.18 -5.82 -6.74
CA GLY A 23 -11.56 -7.22 -6.79
C GLY A 23 -10.42 -8.15 -7.16
N LEU A 24 -9.17 -7.75 -6.90
CA LEU A 24 -7.99 -8.52 -7.27
C LEU A 24 -7.39 -9.25 -6.08
N SER A 25 -6.87 -10.46 -6.33
CA SER A 25 -6.18 -11.22 -5.31
C SER A 25 -4.74 -10.73 -5.11
N GLN A 26 -4.14 -11.09 -3.98
CA GLN A 26 -2.72 -10.82 -3.76
C GLN A 26 -1.86 -11.49 -4.84
N GLU A 27 -2.22 -12.69 -5.24
CA GLU A 27 -1.47 -13.42 -6.28
C GLU A 27 -1.45 -12.66 -7.59
N VAL A 28 -2.60 -12.15 -8.02
CA VAL A 28 -2.69 -11.38 -9.26
C VAL A 28 -1.89 -10.09 -9.17
N VAL A 29 -2.07 -9.32 -8.10
CA VAL A 29 -1.38 -8.03 -7.95
C VAL A 29 0.13 -8.22 -7.82
N SER A 30 0.57 -9.19 -7.03
CA SER A 30 2.01 -9.42 -6.88
C SER A 30 2.64 -9.85 -8.21
N GLY A 31 1.92 -10.66 -9.00
CA GLY A 31 2.40 -11.06 -10.32
C GLY A 31 2.52 -9.87 -11.27
N LEU A 32 1.50 -9.01 -11.31
CA LEU A 32 1.51 -7.82 -12.17
C LEU A 32 2.56 -6.80 -11.73
N ALA A 33 2.80 -6.69 -10.43
CA ALA A 33 3.78 -5.76 -9.87
C ALA A 33 5.21 -6.33 -9.89
N ASP A 34 5.35 -7.58 -10.28
CA ASP A 34 6.64 -8.28 -10.31
C ASP A 34 7.33 -8.29 -8.93
N ILE A 35 6.55 -8.56 -7.90
CA ILE A 35 7.07 -8.80 -6.55
C ILE A 35 6.54 -10.14 -6.05
N GLY A 36 7.19 -10.70 -5.06
CA GLY A 36 6.72 -11.95 -4.48
C GLY A 36 5.39 -11.77 -3.76
N ARG A 37 4.52 -12.79 -3.81
CA ARG A 37 3.26 -12.75 -3.07
C ARG A 37 3.50 -12.57 -1.57
N THR A 38 4.53 -13.24 -1.03
CA THR A 38 4.92 -13.09 0.37
C THR A 38 5.33 -11.65 0.69
N HIS A 39 6.02 -11.00 -0.25
CA HIS A 39 6.42 -9.61 -0.10
C HIS A 39 5.18 -8.70 -0.04
N LEU A 40 4.23 -8.88 -0.96
CA LEU A 40 3.00 -8.09 -0.95
C LEU A 40 2.20 -8.34 0.33
N SER A 41 2.10 -9.59 0.76
CA SER A 41 1.41 -9.94 2.00
C SER A 41 2.04 -9.25 3.20
N ALA A 42 3.37 -9.25 3.29
CA ALA A 42 4.08 -8.58 4.37
C ALA A 42 3.80 -7.07 4.39
N ILE A 43 3.73 -6.44 3.21
CA ILE A 43 3.40 -5.02 3.08
C ILE A 43 1.96 -4.78 3.58
N GLU A 44 1.01 -5.56 3.11
CA GLU A 44 -0.40 -5.39 3.48
C GLU A 44 -0.65 -5.59 4.97
N HIS A 45 0.14 -6.46 5.61
CA HIS A 45 0.02 -6.72 7.04
C HIS A 45 0.86 -5.80 7.91
N GLY A 46 1.49 -4.80 7.32
CA GLY A 46 2.25 -3.80 8.07
C GLY A 46 3.60 -4.28 8.60
N LYS A 47 4.08 -5.42 8.12
CA LYS A 47 5.36 -5.99 8.55
C LYS A 47 6.53 -5.43 7.77
N ARG A 48 6.26 -4.81 6.63
CA ARG A 48 7.28 -4.29 5.75
C ARG A 48 6.75 -3.06 5.02
N LYS A 49 7.54 -2.01 4.94
CA LYS A 49 7.19 -0.82 4.16
C LYS A 49 7.64 -1.02 2.72
N PRO A 50 6.83 -0.66 1.73
CA PRO A 50 7.28 -0.69 0.36
C PRO A 50 8.31 0.43 0.13
N THR A 51 9.27 0.17 -0.75
CA THR A 51 10.07 1.27 -1.30
C THR A 51 9.15 2.10 -2.20
N LEU A 52 9.59 3.30 -2.55
CA LEU A 52 8.83 4.14 -3.49
C LEU A 52 8.62 3.41 -4.81
N GLU A 53 9.64 2.73 -5.30
CA GLU A 53 9.55 1.98 -6.57
C GLU A 53 8.56 0.82 -6.45
N THR A 54 8.58 0.09 -5.33
CA THR A 54 7.62 -1.00 -5.12
C THR A 54 6.19 -0.46 -5.05
N LEU A 55 5.99 0.68 -4.39
CA LEU A 55 4.67 1.30 -4.34
C LEU A 55 4.19 1.70 -5.74
N TYR A 56 5.10 2.24 -6.56
CA TYR A 56 4.77 2.57 -7.94
C TYR A 56 4.35 1.33 -8.73
N SER A 57 5.09 0.23 -8.57
CA SER A 57 4.76 -1.04 -9.25
C SER A 57 3.38 -1.56 -8.83
N ILE A 58 3.07 -1.46 -7.55
CA ILE A 58 1.76 -1.86 -7.03
C ILE A 58 0.66 -0.97 -7.62
N ALA A 59 0.89 0.34 -7.67
CA ALA A 59 -0.08 1.28 -8.26
C ALA A 59 -0.35 0.95 -9.72
N CYS A 60 0.70 0.66 -10.49
CA CYS A 60 0.55 0.25 -11.88
C CYS A 60 -0.26 -1.04 -12.00
N ALA A 61 0.03 -2.01 -11.13
CA ALA A 61 -0.69 -3.28 -11.12
C ALA A 61 -2.18 -3.09 -10.80
N LEU A 62 -2.50 -2.12 -9.96
CA LEU A 62 -3.88 -1.79 -9.58
C LEU A 62 -4.57 -0.84 -10.56
N ASP A 63 -3.83 -0.34 -11.54
CA ASP A 63 -4.33 0.64 -12.50
C ASP A 63 -4.85 1.90 -11.80
N VAL A 64 -4.08 2.39 -10.84
CA VAL A 64 -4.35 3.67 -10.15
C VAL A 64 -3.09 4.51 -10.15
N ASN A 65 -3.23 5.79 -9.90
CA ASN A 65 -2.08 6.66 -9.72
C ASN A 65 -1.46 6.41 -8.35
N MET A 66 -0.12 6.38 -8.28
CA MET A 66 0.56 6.26 -7.00
C MET A 66 0.13 7.37 -6.04
N SER A 67 -0.12 8.57 -6.59
CA SER A 67 -0.59 9.71 -5.80
C SER A 67 -1.93 9.43 -5.11
N ASP A 68 -2.82 8.67 -5.72
CA ASP A 68 -4.10 8.32 -5.10
C ASP A 68 -3.89 7.49 -3.83
N ILE A 69 -2.96 6.55 -3.89
CA ILE A 69 -2.61 5.73 -2.73
C ILE A 69 -2.00 6.60 -1.62
N ILE A 70 -1.08 7.48 -2.00
CA ILE A 70 -0.40 8.37 -1.05
C ILE A 70 -1.39 9.31 -0.36
N ILE A 71 -2.32 9.87 -1.12
CA ILE A 71 -3.35 10.75 -0.55
C ILE A 71 -4.18 10.02 0.51
N GLU A 72 -4.58 8.78 0.22
CA GLU A 72 -5.33 7.99 1.19
C GLU A 72 -4.50 7.66 2.44
N ILE A 73 -3.23 7.35 2.26
CA ILE A 73 -2.34 7.12 3.39
C ILE A 73 -2.26 8.37 4.27
N GLU A 74 -2.07 9.53 3.66
CA GLU A 74 -1.99 10.78 4.41
C GLU A 74 -3.28 11.09 5.17
N LYS A 75 -4.43 10.86 4.53
CA LYS A 75 -5.73 11.06 5.18
C LYS A 75 -5.90 10.17 6.40
N GLU A 76 -5.51 8.91 6.30
CA GLU A 76 -5.61 7.95 7.40
C GLU A 76 -4.69 8.35 8.55
N ILE A 77 -3.48 8.76 8.25
CA ILE A 77 -2.52 9.20 9.26
C ILE A 77 -3.03 10.45 9.97
N ASP A 78 -3.52 11.44 9.21
CA ASP A 78 -4.04 12.67 9.77
C ASP A 78 -5.25 12.39 10.67
N SER A 79 -6.12 11.50 10.25
CA SER A 79 -7.28 11.10 11.03
C SER A 79 -6.88 10.49 12.38
N GLN A 80 -5.82 9.68 12.40
CA GLN A 80 -5.35 9.03 13.62
C GLN A 80 -4.65 9.99 14.56
N ASN A 81 -4.16 11.11 14.06
CA ASN A 81 -3.42 12.10 14.85
C ASN A 81 -4.29 13.16 15.47
N GLN A 82 -5.60 13.07 15.30
CA GLN A 82 -6.55 14.02 15.86
C GLN A 82 -7.11 13.58 17.21
#